data_63533d56187be3b0d8ede062e3a8ad7e
#
_entry.id   63533d56187be3b0d8ede062e3a8ad7e
#
_cell.length_a   1.000
_cell.length_b   1.000
_cell.length_c   1.000
_cell.angle_alpha   90.00
_cell.angle_beta   90.00
_cell.angle_gamma   90.00
#
_symmetry.space_group_name_H-M   'P 1'
#
loop_
_entity.id
_entity.type
_entity.pdbx_description
1 polymer ?
#
loop_
_entity_poly.entity_id
_entity_poly.type
_entity_poly.pdbx_seq_one_letter_code
_entity_poly.pdbx_strand_id
1 'polypeptide(L)'
;GKGFAVRIGFEDCTTEFIGFIDADLDLHPEGLAIALDLLKSSGPQVGGAIGSKVHPKSNVEYPLSRRVLSSVYKKFVKIGFSLDLNDTQTGLKVFRSEAIDKVLPTLKCNGFEFDLELLCKLARNGFLFIEIPVDLDYKFKSTVNIRTGIKALVSTFWLAIYLRRN
;
A
#
# COMPACT_ATOMS: atom_id res chain seq x y z
N GLY A 1 7.99 7.80 -11.81
CA GLY A 1 7.05 7.97 -10.69
C GLY A 1 7.35 6.95 -9.59
N LYS A 2 6.59 7.01 -8.47
CA LYS A 2 6.79 6.14 -7.30
C LYS A 2 6.81 4.66 -7.70
N GLY A 3 5.80 4.19 -8.42
CA GLY A 3 5.69 2.79 -8.80
C GLY A 3 6.86 2.29 -9.64
N PHE A 4 7.38 3.12 -10.54
CA PHE A 4 8.58 2.77 -11.31
C PHE A 4 9.80 2.57 -10.41
N ALA A 5 10.04 3.48 -9.45
CA ALA A 5 11.19 3.38 -8.55
C ALA A 5 11.10 2.14 -7.65
N VAL A 6 9.91 1.84 -7.12
CA VAL A 6 9.70 0.64 -6.27
C VAL A 6 9.91 -0.64 -7.08
N ARG A 7 9.43 -0.69 -8.34
CA ARG A 7 9.64 -1.86 -9.22
C ARG A 7 11.13 -2.14 -9.46
N ILE A 8 11.90 -1.12 -9.80
CA ILE A 8 13.35 -1.27 -9.99
C ILE A 8 14.00 -1.79 -8.70
N GLY A 9 13.64 -1.21 -7.54
CA GLY A 9 14.14 -1.71 -6.27
C GLY A 9 13.75 -3.16 -5.98
N PHE A 10 12.56 -3.60 -6.41
CA PHE A 10 12.14 -5.00 -6.27
C PHE A 10 12.89 -5.94 -7.21
N GLU A 11 13.18 -5.53 -8.46
CA GLU A 11 13.94 -6.30 -9.44
C GLU A 11 15.38 -6.58 -8.96
N ASP A 12 15.98 -5.65 -8.21
CA ASP A 12 17.35 -5.76 -7.70
C ASP A 12 17.46 -6.51 -6.37
N CYS A 13 16.34 -6.83 -5.71
CA CYS A 13 16.35 -7.49 -4.41
C CYS A 13 16.43 -9.01 -4.54
N THR A 14 17.31 -9.63 -3.70
CA THR A 14 17.51 -11.10 -3.63
C THR A 14 17.23 -11.65 -2.23
N THR A 15 16.61 -10.86 -1.36
CA THR A 15 16.32 -11.20 0.04
C THR A 15 14.99 -11.93 0.17
N GLU A 16 14.78 -12.68 1.26
CA GLU A 16 13.53 -13.40 1.55
C GLU A 16 12.33 -12.46 1.73
N PHE A 17 12.58 -11.26 2.25
CA PHE A 17 11.57 -10.22 2.43
C PHE A 17 12.02 -8.95 1.75
N ILE A 18 11.08 -8.25 1.15
CA ILE A 18 11.31 -7.00 0.45
C ILE A 18 10.28 -5.97 0.89
N GLY A 19 10.68 -4.72 1.02
CA GLY A 19 9.76 -3.68 1.45
C GLY A 19 10.18 -2.31 0.97
N PHE A 20 9.29 -1.35 1.20
CA PHE A 20 9.59 0.05 0.97
C PHE A 20 8.91 0.94 2.02
N ILE A 21 9.49 2.10 2.21
CA ILE A 21 8.92 3.20 2.98
C ILE A 21 9.00 4.48 2.15
N ASP A 22 7.98 5.33 2.24
CA ASP A 22 7.99 6.63 1.56
C ASP A 22 9.10 7.53 2.15
N ALA A 23 9.82 8.22 1.28
CA ALA A 23 11.01 9.00 1.64
C ALA A 23 10.70 10.37 2.26
N ASP A 24 9.42 10.70 2.47
CA ASP A 24 8.97 11.96 3.07
C ASP A 24 9.16 12.03 4.60
N LEU A 25 9.58 10.90 5.20
CA LEU A 25 9.83 10.75 6.64
C LEU A 25 8.59 10.99 7.52
N ASP A 26 7.40 10.94 6.94
CA ASP A 26 6.14 11.03 7.69
C ASP A 26 5.88 9.78 8.54
N LEU A 27 6.48 8.63 8.18
CA LEU A 27 6.32 7.35 8.87
C LEU A 27 7.62 6.93 9.56
N HIS A 28 7.50 6.45 10.80
CA HIS A 28 8.65 5.92 11.53
C HIS A 28 9.15 4.61 10.89
N PRO A 29 10.47 4.48 10.59
CA PRO A 29 11.03 3.29 9.96
C PRO A 29 10.95 2.04 10.85
N GLU A 30 10.78 2.18 12.16
CA GLU A 30 10.55 1.08 13.10
C GLU A 30 9.36 0.19 12.70
N GLY A 31 8.37 0.76 12.02
CA GLY A 31 7.27 0.00 11.45
C GLY A 31 7.69 -1.09 10.47
N LEU A 32 8.84 -0.93 9.79
CA LEU A 32 9.40 -1.97 8.92
C LEU A 32 9.84 -3.21 9.72
N ALA A 33 10.45 -3.02 10.89
CA ALA A 33 10.84 -4.11 11.77
C ALA A 33 9.61 -4.87 12.29
N ILE A 34 8.58 -4.15 12.74
CA ILE A 34 7.30 -4.74 13.17
C ILE A 34 6.66 -5.55 12.04
N ALA A 35 6.63 -5.00 10.83
CA ALA A 35 6.10 -5.67 9.65
C ALA A 35 6.84 -6.98 9.35
N LEU A 36 8.17 -6.93 9.39
CA LEU A 36 9.06 -8.07 9.13
C LEU A 36 8.84 -9.18 10.16
N ASP A 37 8.80 -8.85 11.46
CA ASP A 37 8.62 -9.83 12.53
C ASP A 37 7.26 -10.53 12.45
N LEU A 38 6.20 -9.77 12.12
CA LEU A 38 4.88 -10.34 11.88
C LEU A 38 4.84 -11.25 10.66
N LEU A 39 5.50 -10.89 9.57
CA LEU A 39 5.59 -11.76 8.40
C LEU A 39 6.38 -13.03 8.68
N LYS A 40 7.50 -12.96 9.40
CA LYS A 40 8.28 -14.13 9.80
C LYS A 40 7.49 -15.12 10.65
N SER A 41 6.65 -14.59 11.55
CA SER A 41 5.79 -15.43 12.42
C SER A 41 4.50 -15.89 11.75
N SER A 42 4.18 -15.40 10.55
CA SER A 42 2.96 -15.75 9.80
C SER A 42 3.17 -16.97 8.91
N GLY A 43 2.06 -17.64 8.54
CA GLY A 43 2.08 -18.66 7.52
C GLY A 43 2.40 -18.13 6.12
N PRO A 44 2.83 -19.01 5.19
CA PRO A 44 3.27 -18.61 3.83
C PRO A 44 2.17 -17.97 3.00
N GLN A 45 0.90 -18.19 3.34
CA GLN A 45 -0.23 -17.54 2.68
C GLN A 45 -0.31 -16.02 2.94
N VAL A 46 0.36 -15.51 3.99
CA VAL A 46 0.45 -14.07 4.26
C VAL A 46 1.59 -13.50 3.42
N GLY A 47 1.23 -12.85 2.32
CA GLY A 47 2.18 -12.30 1.36
C GLY A 47 2.73 -10.93 1.72
N GLY A 48 2.06 -10.19 2.63
CA GLY A 48 2.52 -8.85 2.99
C GLY A 48 1.98 -8.31 4.31
N ALA A 49 2.76 -7.41 4.92
CA ALA A 49 2.37 -6.58 6.05
C ALA A 49 2.33 -5.11 5.61
N ILE A 50 1.18 -4.47 5.84
CA ILE A 50 0.82 -3.17 5.28
C ILE A 50 0.60 -2.19 6.43
N GLY A 51 1.31 -1.08 6.44
CA GLY A 51 1.03 0.00 7.37
C GLY A 51 -0.37 0.55 7.16
N SER A 52 -1.12 0.77 8.24
CA SER A 52 -2.48 1.28 8.18
C SER A 52 -2.66 2.46 9.13
N LYS A 53 -2.89 3.63 8.54
CA LYS A 53 -3.15 4.86 9.30
C LYS A 53 -4.51 4.86 10.02
N VAL A 54 -5.38 3.94 9.65
CA VAL A 54 -6.71 3.75 10.27
C VAL A 54 -6.75 2.55 11.22
N HIS A 55 -5.61 1.91 11.47
CA HIS A 55 -5.52 0.85 12.45
C HIS A 55 -5.83 1.39 13.86
N PRO A 56 -6.57 0.65 14.73
CA PRO A 56 -6.97 1.14 16.05
C PRO A 56 -5.82 1.59 16.97
N LYS A 57 -4.64 1.05 16.76
CA LYS A 57 -3.42 1.38 17.53
C LYS A 57 -2.52 2.41 16.81
N SER A 58 -2.91 2.92 15.65
CA SER A 58 -2.14 3.95 14.95
C SER A 58 -2.36 5.31 15.63
N ASN A 59 -1.25 6.00 15.86
CA ASN A 59 -1.27 7.36 16.40
C ASN A 59 -1.25 8.36 15.25
N VAL A 60 -2.43 8.75 14.78
CA VAL A 60 -2.58 9.63 13.62
C VAL A 60 -3.64 10.68 13.87
N GLU A 61 -3.22 11.93 13.94
CA GLU A 61 -4.14 13.06 14.02
C GLU A 61 -4.52 13.53 12.60
N TYR A 62 -5.76 13.28 12.21
CA TYR A 62 -6.30 13.74 10.93
C TYR A 62 -7.40 14.79 11.08
N PRO A 63 -7.39 15.86 10.25
CA PRO A 63 -8.54 16.71 10.07
C PRO A 63 -9.76 15.90 9.59
N LEU A 64 -10.95 16.25 10.09
CA LEU A 64 -12.22 15.55 9.77
C LEU A 64 -12.47 15.42 8.26
N SER A 65 -12.12 16.45 7.48
CA SER A 65 -12.25 16.44 6.03
C SER A 65 -11.44 15.33 5.35
N ARG A 66 -10.24 15.03 5.86
CA ARG A 66 -9.41 13.91 5.37
C ARG A 66 -9.99 12.55 5.73
N ARG A 67 -10.58 12.42 6.93
CA ARG A 67 -11.23 11.18 7.36
C ARG A 67 -12.37 10.80 6.43
N VAL A 68 -13.19 11.78 6.04
CA VAL A 68 -14.31 11.56 5.11
C VAL A 68 -13.79 11.11 3.73
N LEU A 69 -12.80 11.82 3.17
CA LEU A 69 -12.24 11.47 1.86
C LEU A 69 -11.61 10.08 1.86
N SER A 70 -10.87 9.74 2.91
CA SER A 70 -10.27 8.40 3.08
C SER A 70 -11.34 7.32 3.19
N SER A 71 -12.45 7.59 3.89
CA SER A 71 -13.55 6.62 4.04
C SER A 71 -14.26 6.35 2.70
N VAL A 72 -14.46 7.38 1.89
CA VAL A 72 -15.03 7.24 0.55
C VAL A 72 -14.09 6.42 -0.35
N TYR A 73 -12.80 6.76 -0.34
CA TYR A 73 -11.80 6.03 -1.11
C TYR A 73 -11.72 4.55 -0.70
N LYS A 74 -11.70 4.26 0.61
CA LYS A 74 -11.72 2.89 1.14
C LYS A 74 -12.94 2.11 0.64
N LYS A 75 -14.14 2.68 0.71
CA LYS A 75 -15.37 2.03 0.20
C LYS A 75 -15.25 1.74 -1.29
N PHE A 76 -14.72 2.68 -2.06
CA PHE A 76 -14.51 2.51 -3.49
C PHE A 76 -13.52 1.36 -3.78
N VAL A 77 -12.40 1.30 -3.06
CA VAL A 77 -11.41 0.21 -3.19
C VAL A 77 -12.02 -1.13 -2.81
N LYS A 78 -12.72 -1.21 -1.69
CA LYS A 78 -13.35 -2.46 -1.23
C LYS A 78 -14.36 -3.01 -2.24
N ILE A 79 -15.22 -2.17 -2.79
CA ILE A 79 -16.25 -2.57 -3.78
C ILE A 79 -15.62 -2.83 -5.16
N GLY A 80 -14.69 -1.97 -5.58
CA GLY A 80 -14.10 -2.03 -6.92
C GLY A 80 -13.09 -3.15 -7.12
N PHE A 81 -12.40 -3.54 -6.07
CA PHE A 81 -11.24 -4.45 -6.15
C PHE A 81 -11.35 -5.68 -5.25
N SER A 82 -12.41 -5.80 -4.45
CA SER A 82 -12.60 -6.90 -3.48
C SER A 82 -11.42 -7.07 -2.50
N LEU A 83 -10.72 -5.96 -2.19
CA LEU A 83 -9.63 -5.92 -1.24
C LEU A 83 -10.17 -5.62 0.17
N ASP A 84 -9.89 -6.51 1.10
CA ASP A 84 -10.27 -6.32 2.51
C ASP A 84 -9.11 -5.69 3.30
N LEU A 85 -8.69 -4.50 2.85
CA LEU A 85 -7.71 -3.65 3.51
C LEU A 85 -8.33 -2.30 3.85
N ASN A 86 -7.94 -1.77 5.00
CA ASN A 86 -8.43 -0.48 5.47
C ASN A 86 -7.61 0.69 4.91
N ASP A 87 -6.32 0.47 4.65
CA ASP A 87 -5.44 1.48 4.07
C ASP A 87 -4.50 0.85 3.03
N THR A 88 -4.72 1.17 1.76
CA THR A 88 -3.90 0.67 0.65
C THR A 88 -2.80 1.65 0.23
N GLN A 89 -2.86 2.91 0.72
CA GLN A 89 -2.01 4.00 0.24
C GLN A 89 -0.90 4.39 1.21
N THR A 90 -0.85 3.77 2.40
CA THR A 90 0.24 4.02 3.35
C THR A 90 1.57 3.59 2.76
N GLY A 91 2.56 4.47 2.83
CA GLY A 91 3.88 4.30 2.24
C GLY A 91 4.83 3.40 3.03
N LEU A 92 4.31 2.46 3.83
CA LEU A 92 5.08 1.45 4.55
C LEU A 92 4.50 0.08 4.25
N LYS A 93 5.27 -0.76 3.56
CA LYS A 93 4.85 -2.11 3.20
C LYS A 93 6.06 -3.05 3.16
N VAL A 94 5.87 -4.26 3.67
CA VAL A 94 6.84 -5.36 3.59
C VAL A 94 6.15 -6.59 3.03
N PHE A 95 6.81 -7.30 2.15
CA PHE A 95 6.28 -8.47 1.44
C PHE A 95 7.25 -9.64 1.52
N ARG A 96 6.75 -10.85 1.34
CA ARG A 96 7.58 -11.98 0.95
C ARG A 96 8.02 -11.83 -0.49
N SER A 97 9.30 -12.02 -0.77
CA SER A 97 9.83 -11.90 -2.14
C SER A 97 9.16 -12.89 -3.09
N GLU A 98 8.88 -14.10 -2.64
CA GLU A 98 8.09 -15.09 -3.42
C GLU A 98 6.73 -14.56 -3.88
N ALA A 99 6.05 -13.77 -3.05
CA ALA A 99 4.77 -13.17 -3.43
C ALA A 99 4.97 -12.07 -4.49
N ILE A 100 6.01 -11.25 -4.32
CA ILE A 100 6.34 -10.20 -5.30
C ILE A 100 6.75 -10.80 -6.64
N ASP A 101 7.58 -11.84 -6.67
CA ASP A 101 8.06 -12.48 -7.90
C ASP A 101 6.91 -12.98 -8.78
N LYS A 102 5.82 -13.45 -8.17
CA LYS A 102 4.63 -13.89 -8.92
C LYS A 102 3.90 -12.77 -9.67
N VAL A 103 3.98 -11.53 -9.20
CA VAL A 103 3.21 -10.42 -9.74
C VAL A 103 4.06 -9.36 -10.42
N LEU A 104 5.31 -9.22 -10.04
CA LEU A 104 6.24 -8.18 -10.50
C LEU A 104 6.29 -8.05 -12.03
N PRO A 105 6.40 -9.14 -12.82
CA PRO A 105 6.44 -9.05 -14.28
C PRO A 105 5.13 -8.52 -14.89
N THR A 106 4.04 -8.55 -14.14
CA THR A 106 2.72 -8.16 -14.61
C THR A 106 2.34 -6.73 -14.25
N LEU A 107 3.09 -6.08 -13.34
CA LEU A 107 2.83 -4.72 -12.89
C LEU A 107 3.08 -3.71 -14.01
N LYS A 108 2.14 -2.77 -14.20
CA LYS A 108 2.20 -1.77 -15.28
C LYS A 108 2.15 -0.34 -14.79
N CYS A 109 1.56 -0.11 -13.62
CA CYS A 109 1.42 1.23 -13.06
C CYS A 109 2.77 1.79 -12.61
N ASN A 110 3.03 3.05 -12.93
CA ASN A 110 4.27 3.74 -12.58
C ASN A 110 4.06 4.91 -11.60
N GLY A 111 2.82 5.25 -11.29
CA GLY A 111 2.42 6.34 -10.42
C GLY A 111 2.00 5.87 -9.03
N PHE A 112 1.10 6.64 -8.40
CA PHE A 112 0.55 6.32 -7.07
C PHE A 112 -0.43 5.14 -7.08
N GLU A 113 -1.02 4.84 -8.24
CA GLU A 113 -1.90 3.68 -8.45
C GLU A 113 -1.17 2.34 -8.35
N PHE A 114 0.15 2.35 -8.39
CA PHE A 114 1.01 1.16 -8.23
C PHE A 114 0.70 0.39 -6.95
N ASP A 115 0.57 1.08 -5.81
CA ASP A 115 0.29 0.44 -4.52
C ASP A 115 -0.98 -0.42 -4.59
N LEU A 116 -2.02 0.11 -5.23
CA LEU A 116 -3.29 -0.61 -5.37
C LEU A 116 -3.20 -1.75 -6.38
N GLU A 117 -2.52 -1.54 -7.53
CA GLU A 117 -2.30 -2.60 -8.52
C GLU A 117 -1.56 -3.79 -7.89
N LEU A 118 -0.49 -3.52 -7.16
CA LEU A 118 0.32 -4.53 -6.47
C LEU A 118 -0.55 -5.35 -5.52
N LEU A 119 -1.26 -4.70 -4.60
CA LEU A 119 -2.10 -5.37 -3.61
C LEU A 119 -3.22 -6.19 -4.25
N CYS A 120 -3.86 -5.66 -5.31
CA CYS A 120 -4.90 -6.38 -6.04
C CYS A 120 -4.36 -7.64 -6.71
N LYS A 121 -3.19 -7.56 -7.35
CA LYS A 121 -2.59 -8.71 -8.02
C LYS A 121 -2.12 -9.76 -7.04
N LEU A 122 -1.56 -9.37 -5.90
CA LEU A 122 -1.21 -10.29 -4.82
C LEU A 122 -2.45 -10.99 -4.27
N ALA A 123 -3.52 -10.25 -3.97
CA ALA A 123 -4.78 -10.84 -3.50
C ALA A 123 -5.39 -11.83 -4.51
N ARG A 124 -5.36 -11.52 -5.80
CA ARG A 124 -5.82 -12.43 -6.87
C ARG A 124 -4.97 -13.69 -6.99
N ASN A 125 -3.71 -13.64 -6.57
CA ASN A 125 -2.84 -14.81 -6.46
C ASN A 125 -3.00 -15.56 -5.12
N GLY A 126 -4.01 -15.21 -4.33
CA GLY A 126 -4.37 -15.92 -3.09
C GLY A 126 -3.59 -15.48 -1.86
N PHE A 127 -2.79 -14.41 -1.94
CA PHE A 127 -2.07 -13.90 -0.79
C PHE A 127 -2.97 -13.06 0.12
N LEU A 128 -2.79 -13.26 1.42
CA LEU A 128 -3.41 -12.49 2.49
C LEU A 128 -2.47 -11.38 2.97
N PHE A 129 -3.03 -10.42 3.69
CA PHE A 129 -2.27 -9.29 4.25
C PHE A 129 -2.56 -9.11 5.73
N ILE A 130 -1.56 -8.60 6.45
CA ILE A 130 -1.68 -8.13 7.83
C ILE A 130 -1.59 -6.61 7.81
N GLU A 131 -2.53 -5.91 8.45
CA GLU A 131 -2.41 -4.48 8.70
C GLU A 131 -1.68 -4.26 10.03
N ILE A 132 -0.70 -3.36 10.02
CA ILE A 132 0.06 -2.97 11.20
C ILE A 132 -0.20 -1.50 11.55
N PRO A 133 -0.13 -1.14 12.83
CA PRO A 133 -0.21 0.25 13.24
C PRO A 133 0.99 1.04 12.71
N VAL A 134 0.78 2.33 12.46
CA VAL A 134 1.83 3.27 12.11
C VAL A 134 1.73 4.53 12.96
N ASP A 135 2.87 5.08 13.31
CA ASP A 135 2.98 6.37 13.94
C ASP A 135 3.35 7.42 12.89
N LEU A 136 2.62 8.51 12.88
CA LEU A 136 2.84 9.63 11.98
C LEU A 136 3.43 10.80 12.76
N ASP A 137 4.64 11.21 12.38
CA ASP A 137 5.24 12.43 12.89
C ASP A 137 4.79 13.63 12.03
N TYR A 138 3.79 14.36 12.50
CA TYR A 138 3.24 15.52 11.78
C TYR A 138 4.17 16.72 11.84
N LYS A 139 5.42 16.60 11.36
CA LYS A 139 6.34 17.72 11.25
C LYS A 139 6.25 18.50 9.94
N PHE A 140 5.63 17.90 8.93
CA PHE A 140 5.52 18.53 7.61
C PHE A 140 4.08 18.75 7.19
N LYS A 141 3.74 19.96 6.77
CA LYS A 141 2.44 20.28 6.15
C LYS A 141 2.33 19.48 4.85
N SER A 142 1.52 18.44 4.86
CA SER A 142 1.23 17.66 3.65
C SER A 142 0.76 18.58 2.52
N THR A 143 1.51 18.61 1.44
CA THR A 143 1.23 19.36 0.20
C THR A 143 0.23 18.65 -0.72
N VAL A 144 -0.51 17.65 -0.24
CA VAL A 144 -1.52 16.97 -1.06
C VAL A 144 -2.66 17.95 -1.37
N ASN A 145 -2.55 18.58 -2.53
CA ASN A 145 -3.56 19.47 -3.07
C ASN A 145 -4.78 18.65 -3.53
N ILE A 146 -5.98 19.21 -3.41
CA ILE A 146 -7.25 18.61 -3.89
C ILE A 146 -7.13 18.10 -5.32
N ARG A 147 -6.39 18.79 -6.18
CA ARG A 147 -6.10 18.36 -7.56
C ARG A 147 -5.37 17.01 -7.64
N THR A 148 -4.44 16.75 -6.72
CA THR A 148 -3.71 15.48 -6.64
C THR A 148 -4.64 14.36 -6.17
N GLY A 149 -5.54 14.64 -5.23
CA GLY A 149 -6.56 13.69 -4.79
C GLY A 149 -7.53 13.29 -5.90
N ILE A 150 -7.99 14.25 -6.71
CA ILE A 150 -8.86 13.97 -7.87
C ILE A 150 -8.13 13.14 -8.92
N LYS A 151 -6.87 13.45 -9.23
CA LYS A 151 -6.06 12.65 -10.17
C LYS A 151 -5.90 11.21 -9.68
N ALA A 152 -5.66 11.02 -8.38
CA ALA A 152 -5.55 9.68 -7.78
C ALA A 152 -6.88 8.90 -7.91
N LEU A 153 -8.03 9.53 -7.69
CA LEU A 153 -9.34 8.92 -7.89
C LEU A 153 -9.57 8.50 -9.34
N VAL A 154 -9.23 9.37 -10.29
CA VAL A 154 -9.39 9.07 -11.73
C VAL A 154 -8.49 7.91 -12.15
N SER A 155 -7.20 7.92 -11.77
CA SER A 155 -6.29 6.81 -12.07
C SER A 155 -6.72 5.50 -11.42
N THR A 156 -7.25 5.55 -10.20
CA THR A 156 -7.81 4.38 -9.52
C THR A 156 -9.05 3.83 -10.25
N PHE A 157 -9.90 4.69 -10.79
CA PHE A 157 -11.05 4.26 -11.58
C PHE A 157 -10.63 3.56 -12.89
N TRP A 158 -9.65 4.11 -13.60
CA TRP A 158 -9.09 3.47 -14.79
C TRP A 158 -8.42 2.12 -14.45
N LEU A 159 -7.73 2.05 -13.33
CA LEU A 159 -7.15 0.79 -12.84
C LEU A 159 -8.23 -0.26 -12.55
N ALA A 160 -9.38 0.13 -11.98
CA ALA A 160 -10.48 -0.79 -11.74
C ALA A 160 -11.02 -1.40 -13.05
N ILE A 161 -11.17 -0.56 -14.08
CA ILE A 161 -11.59 -1.02 -15.42
C ILE A 161 -10.54 -1.96 -16.03
N TYR A 162 -9.27 -1.58 -15.94
CA TYR A 162 -8.16 -2.36 -16.47
C TYR A 162 -8.07 -3.75 -15.81
N LEU A 163 -8.12 -3.80 -14.48
CA LEU A 163 -8.05 -5.06 -13.74
C LEU A 163 -9.28 -5.95 -13.90
N ARG A 164 -10.45 -5.41 -14.27
CA ARG A 164 -11.63 -6.23 -14.58
C ARG A 164 -11.56 -6.89 -15.96
N ARG A 165 -10.74 -6.36 -16.85
CA ARG A 165 -10.60 -6.85 -18.23
C ARG A 165 -9.46 -7.86 -18.41
N ASN A 166 -8.57 -7.96 -17.43
CA ASN A 166 -7.40 -8.83 -17.38
C ASN A 166 -7.36 -9.60 -16.05
#